data_e890b8687da61b00d6e9a0f5be72d565
#
_entry.id   e890b8687da61b00d6e9a0f5be72d565
#
_cell.length_a   1.000
_cell.length_b   1.000
_cell.length_c   1.000
_cell.angle_alpha   90.00
_cell.angle_beta   90.00
_cell.angle_gamma   90.00
#
_symmetry.space_group_name_H-M   'P 1'
#
loop_
_entity.id
_entity.type
_entity.pdbx_description
1 polymer ?
#
loop_
_entity_poly.entity_id
_entity_poly.type
_entity_poly.pdbx_seq_one_letter_code
_entity_poly.pdbx_strand_id
1 'polypeptide(L)'
;MYNELTKGDIEKMKEEIAERRSRTAALREEVRRTREFGDLSENDEYRSAKREFNKNNGRIRYLENMINTAKIIEVESTADAVGLFDFVTIYYPEDEETRVIRLVTTLRNDVLSDCISKDSPFGRAVLGAKVGDTVRVEVREGYSYPVTIQKIEKGQDDDSLPIAKY
;
A
#
# COMPACT_ATOMS: atom_id res chain seq x y z
N MET A 1 -16.71 -4.22 1.03
CA MET A 1 -15.46 -4.96 1.01
C MET A 1 -14.63 -4.50 2.20
N TYR A 2 -14.29 -5.38 3.10
CA TYR A 2 -13.48 -5.03 4.25
C TYR A 2 -12.00 -5.09 3.86
N ASN A 3 -11.25 -4.02 4.15
CA ASN A 3 -9.80 -4.04 3.98
C ASN A 3 -9.16 -4.82 5.13
N GLU A 4 -8.44 -5.86 4.80
CA GLU A 4 -7.66 -6.62 5.77
C GLU A 4 -6.35 -5.90 6.04
N LEU A 5 -6.19 -5.39 7.26
CA LEU A 5 -5.06 -4.57 7.68
C LEU A 5 -4.44 -5.13 8.96
N THR A 6 -3.13 -4.99 9.08
CA THR A 6 -2.41 -5.33 10.31
C THR A 6 -2.48 -4.20 11.32
N LYS A 7 -2.14 -4.48 12.58
CA LYS A 7 -1.99 -3.44 13.61
C LYS A 7 -0.95 -2.39 13.21
N GLY A 8 0.15 -2.81 12.58
CA GLY A 8 1.18 -1.90 12.07
C GLY A 8 0.66 -0.96 10.98
N ASP A 9 -0.21 -1.45 10.07
CA ASP A 9 -0.89 -0.60 9.09
C ASP A 9 -1.73 0.49 9.77
N ILE A 10 -2.50 0.12 10.78
CA ILE A 10 -3.36 1.05 11.54
C ILE A 10 -2.50 2.13 12.23
N GLU A 11 -1.40 1.76 12.86
CA GLU A 11 -0.51 2.70 13.52
C GLU A 11 0.11 3.68 12.53
N LYS A 12 0.61 3.22 11.39
CA LYS A 12 1.15 4.09 10.34
C LYS A 12 0.11 5.05 9.77
N MET A 13 -1.13 4.61 9.60
CA MET A 13 -2.22 5.51 9.19
C MET A 13 -2.52 6.58 10.25
N LYS A 14 -2.53 6.21 11.54
CA LYS A 14 -2.72 7.17 12.63
C LYS A 14 -1.59 8.20 12.72
N GLU A 15 -0.36 7.78 12.51
CA GLU A 15 0.81 8.67 12.45
C GLU A 15 0.68 9.67 11.29
N GLU A 16 0.32 9.21 10.09
CA GLU A 16 0.10 10.09 8.94
C GLU A 16 -1.05 11.06 9.17
N ILE A 17 -2.14 10.62 9.77
CA ILE A 17 -3.27 11.50 10.15
C ILE A 17 -2.82 12.58 11.12
N ALA A 18 -2.06 12.24 12.16
CA ALA A 18 -1.55 13.19 13.14
C ALA A 18 -0.63 14.23 12.50
N GLU A 19 0.29 13.81 11.64
CA GLU A 19 1.17 14.69 10.88
C GLU A 19 0.38 15.65 9.97
N ARG A 20 -0.60 15.12 9.23
CA ARG A 20 -1.43 15.94 8.34
C ARG A 20 -2.32 16.92 9.09
N ARG A 21 -2.87 16.52 10.23
CA ARG A 21 -3.64 17.42 11.10
C ARG A 21 -2.78 18.56 11.64
N SER A 22 -1.52 18.31 11.97
CA SER A 22 -0.59 19.36 12.43
C SER A 22 -0.34 20.44 11.37
N ARG A 23 -0.48 20.10 10.08
CA ARG A 23 -0.32 21.03 8.94
C ARG A 23 -1.61 21.75 8.52
N THR A 24 -2.76 21.29 9.00
CA THR A 24 -4.07 21.81 8.53
C THR A 24 -4.24 23.29 8.82
N ALA A 25 -3.82 23.76 9.99
CA ALA A 25 -3.92 25.19 10.37
C ALA A 25 -3.09 26.09 9.44
N ALA A 26 -1.85 25.70 9.15
CA ALA A 26 -0.97 26.44 8.24
C ALA A 26 -1.52 26.46 6.79
N LEU A 27 -2.03 25.33 6.31
CA LEU A 27 -2.64 25.25 4.98
C LEU A 27 -3.90 26.11 4.87
N ARG A 28 -4.71 26.15 5.91
CA ARG A 28 -5.91 27.01 5.98
C ARG A 28 -5.52 28.48 5.97
N GLU A 29 -4.52 28.86 6.69
CA GLU A 29 -4.02 30.24 6.75
C GLU A 29 -3.45 30.68 5.38
N GLU A 30 -2.76 29.78 4.68
CA GLU A 30 -2.27 30.06 3.32
C GLU A 30 -3.43 30.29 2.33
N VAL A 31 -4.50 29.51 2.41
CA VAL A 31 -5.72 29.75 1.63
C VAL A 31 -6.30 31.12 1.93
N ARG A 32 -6.37 31.50 3.21
CA ARG A 32 -6.89 32.83 3.64
C ARG A 32 -6.01 33.97 3.11
N ARG A 33 -4.70 33.84 3.27
CA ARG A 33 -3.70 34.83 2.80
C ARG A 33 -3.78 35.07 1.30
N THR A 34 -3.82 34.01 0.52
CA THR A 34 -3.88 34.09 -0.95
C THR A 34 -5.21 34.59 -1.47
N ARG A 35 -6.31 34.35 -0.74
CA ARG A 35 -7.63 34.89 -1.07
C ARG A 35 -7.66 36.43 -1.05
N GLU A 36 -6.86 37.05 -0.22
CA GLU A 36 -6.81 38.51 -0.07
C GLU A 36 -6.10 39.24 -1.22
N PHE A 37 -5.47 38.50 -2.15
CA PHE A 37 -4.69 39.07 -3.28
C PHE A 37 -5.52 39.58 -4.46
N GLY A 38 -6.85 39.67 -4.37
CA GLY A 38 -7.70 40.25 -5.38
C GLY A 38 -8.56 39.25 -6.16
N ASP A 39 -8.58 39.33 -7.50
CA ASP A 39 -9.47 38.50 -8.33
C ASP A 39 -9.14 37.01 -8.21
N LEU A 40 -10.06 36.25 -7.62
CA LEU A 40 -9.91 34.83 -7.38
C LEU A 40 -9.95 33.99 -8.67
N SER A 41 -10.53 34.52 -9.75
CA SER A 41 -10.64 33.79 -11.02
C SER A 41 -9.30 33.59 -11.72
N GLU A 42 -8.34 34.50 -11.54
CA GLU A 42 -7.01 34.51 -12.12
C GLU A 42 -5.89 34.28 -11.08
N ASN A 43 -6.22 34.04 -9.83
CA ASN A 43 -5.29 33.87 -8.74
C ASN A 43 -4.78 32.43 -8.65
N ASP A 44 -3.68 32.13 -9.31
CA ASP A 44 -3.07 30.78 -9.31
C ASP A 44 -2.53 30.37 -7.94
N GLU A 45 -2.05 31.32 -7.14
CA GLU A 45 -1.60 31.05 -5.76
C GLU A 45 -2.76 30.57 -4.89
N TYR A 46 -3.92 31.23 -4.99
CA TYR A 46 -5.13 30.82 -4.28
C TYR A 46 -5.59 29.42 -4.71
N ARG A 47 -5.62 29.14 -6.01
CA ARG A 47 -5.99 27.79 -6.52
C ARG A 47 -5.05 26.71 -6.02
N SER A 48 -3.76 26.99 -6.02
CA SER A 48 -2.73 26.08 -5.54
C SER A 48 -2.89 25.83 -4.03
N ALA A 49 -3.04 26.87 -3.23
CA ALA A 49 -3.23 26.78 -1.78
C ALA A 49 -4.52 25.99 -1.43
N LYS A 50 -5.61 26.27 -2.14
CA LYS A 50 -6.88 25.55 -1.97
C LYS A 50 -6.76 24.08 -2.34
N ARG A 51 -6.03 23.76 -3.41
CA ARG A 51 -5.76 22.38 -3.84
C ARG A 51 -5.01 21.62 -2.78
N GLU A 52 -3.94 22.18 -2.24
CA GLU A 52 -3.13 21.56 -1.20
C GLU A 52 -3.93 21.33 0.11
N PHE A 53 -4.72 22.31 0.51
CA PHE A 53 -5.61 22.19 1.66
C PHE A 53 -6.64 21.05 1.48
N ASN A 54 -7.30 21.03 0.32
CA ASN A 54 -8.30 20.00 0.02
C ASN A 54 -7.69 18.60 -0.10
N LYS A 55 -6.49 18.49 -0.70
CA LYS A 55 -5.75 17.25 -0.81
C LYS A 55 -5.37 16.69 0.57
N ASN A 56 -4.87 17.56 1.45
CA ASN A 56 -4.55 17.18 2.82
C ASN A 56 -5.77 16.65 3.59
N ASN A 57 -6.88 17.37 3.55
CA ASN A 57 -8.12 16.98 4.23
C ASN A 57 -8.78 15.75 3.59
N GLY A 58 -8.70 15.61 2.28
CA GLY A 58 -9.16 14.43 1.56
C GLY A 58 -8.41 13.16 1.98
N ARG A 59 -7.10 13.26 2.12
CA ARG A 59 -6.26 12.15 2.59
C ARG A 59 -6.56 11.77 4.04
N ILE A 60 -6.76 12.75 4.93
CA ILE A 60 -7.15 12.49 6.32
C ILE A 60 -8.46 11.68 6.36
N ARG A 61 -9.49 12.16 5.67
CA ARG A 61 -10.79 11.45 5.62
C ARG A 61 -10.68 10.04 5.04
N TYR A 62 -9.87 9.87 4.00
CA TYR A 62 -9.61 8.57 3.42
C TYR A 62 -9.00 7.61 4.45
N LEU A 63 -7.94 8.03 5.15
CA LEU A 63 -7.26 7.21 6.17
C LEU A 63 -8.18 6.89 7.35
N GLU A 64 -8.95 7.85 7.83
CA GLU A 64 -9.94 7.65 8.88
C GLU A 64 -11.01 6.62 8.48
N ASN A 65 -11.49 6.70 7.24
CA ASN A 65 -12.44 5.73 6.72
C ASN A 65 -11.83 4.33 6.60
N MET A 66 -10.59 4.23 6.15
CA MET A 66 -9.85 2.97 6.09
C MET A 66 -9.73 2.33 7.48
N ILE A 67 -9.38 3.11 8.50
CA ILE A 67 -9.28 2.63 9.88
C ILE A 67 -10.64 2.14 10.40
N ASN A 68 -11.70 2.92 10.15
CA ASN A 68 -13.04 2.60 10.63
C ASN A 68 -13.65 1.35 9.97
N THR A 69 -13.26 1.06 8.74
CA THR A 69 -13.76 -0.10 7.97
C THR A 69 -12.79 -1.28 7.94
N ALA A 70 -11.68 -1.18 8.63
CA ALA A 70 -10.64 -2.21 8.64
C ALA A 70 -11.09 -3.48 9.36
N LYS A 71 -10.78 -4.62 8.76
CA LYS A 71 -10.72 -5.90 9.45
C LYS A 71 -9.27 -6.13 9.85
N ILE A 72 -9.01 -6.13 11.15
CA ILE A 72 -7.66 -6.34 11.67
C ILE A 72 -7.32 -7.83 11.54
N ILE A 73 -6.20 -8.12 10.87
CA ILE A 73 -5.65 -9.46 10.74
C ILE A 73 -4.35 -9.58 11.53
N GLU A 74 -4.11 -10.77 12.06
CA GLU A 74 -2.82 -11.13 12.63
C GLU A 74 -1.94 -11.77 11.55
N VAL A 75 -0.63 -11.52 11.63
CA VAL A 75 0.34 -12.14 10.73
C VAL A 75 0.63 -13.54 11.26
N GLU A 76 -0.04 -14.53 10.69
CA GLU A 76 0.33 -15.92 10.91
C GLU A 76 1.50 -16.27 9.98
N SER A 77 2.65 -16.59 10.56
CA SER A 77 3.83 -16.97 9.81
C SER A 77 4.25 -18.38 10.18
N THR A 78 4.25 -19.26 9.18
CA THR A 78 4.84 -20.59 9.28
C THR A 78 6.22 -20.60 8.62
N ALA A 79 7.16 -21.36 9.17
CA ALA A 79 8.54 -21.33 8.72
C ALA A 79 8.75 -21.82 7.28
N ASP A 80 7.84 -22.63 6.74
CA ASP A 80 7.97 -23.35 5.48
C ASP A 80 7.04 -22.87 4.36
N ALA A 81 6.14 -21.94 4.66
CA ALA A 81 5.19 -21.41 3.68
C ALA A 81 5.29 -19.88 3.56
N VAL A 82 4.96 -19.37 2.36
CA VAL A 82 4.91 -17.92 2.10
C VAL A 82 3.86 -17.27 2.99
N GLY A 83 4.27 -16.31 3.78
CA GLY A 83 3.44 -15.49 4.64
C GLY A 83 3.55 -14.00 4.33
N LEU A 84 2.74 -13.21 5.03
CA LEU A 84 2.75 -11.76 4.91
C LEU A 84 4.09 -11.20 5.40
N PHE A 85 4.62 -10.23 4.66
CA PHE A 85 5.93 -9.58 4.82
C PHE A 85 7.16 -10.43 4.50
N ASP A 86 6.98 -11.67 4.06
CA ASP A 86 8.10 -12.50 3.60
C ASP A 86 8.68 -11.99 2.28
N PHE A 87 9.99 -12.17 2.14
CA PHE A 87 10.68 -12.04 0.86
C PHE A 87 10.66 -13.38 0.14
N VAL A 88 10.18 -13.39 -1.07
CA VAL A 88 10.02 -14.61 -1.87
C VAL A 88 10.77 -14.48 -3.18
N THR A 89 11.68 -15.41 -3.43
CA THR A 89 12.37 -15.52 -4.71
C THR A 89 11.50 -16.35 -5.64
N ILE A 90 11.03 -15.72 -6.71
CA ILE A 90 10.10 -16.28 -7.69
C ILE A 90 10.81 -16.49 -9.02
N TYR A 91 10.68 -17.67 -9.59
CA TYR A 91 11.08 -17.98 -10.95
C TYR A 91 9.85 -17.94 -11.88
N TYR A 92 9.98 -17.25 -12.99
CA TYR A 92 8.99 -17.14 -14.06
C TYR A 92 9.42 -18.02 -15.24
N PRO A 93 8.89 -19.25 -15.38
CA PRO A 93 9.34 -20.19 -16.42
C PRO A 93 9.17 -19.69 -17.83
N GLU A 94 8.11 -18.92 -18.10
CA GLU A 94 7.81 -18.41 -19.45
C GLU A 94 8.79 -17.33 -19.91
N ASP A 95 9.31 -16.53 -18.96
CA ASP A 95 10.25 -15.43 -19.23
C ASP A 95 11.71 -15.81 -18.91
N GLU A 96 11.94 -16.98 -18.33
CA GLU A 96 13.24 -17.42 -17.81
C GLU A 96 13.89 -16.40 -16.85
N GLU A 97 13.04 -15.70 -16.08
CA GLU A 97 13.45 -14.62 -15.17
C GLU A 97 13.23 -15.01 -13.71
N THR A 98 14.11 -14.51 -12.84
CA THR A 98 13.99 -14.65 -11.39
C THR A 98 13.88 -13.27 -10.76
N ARG A 99 12.89 -13.09 -9.85
CA ARG A 99 12.70 -11.87 -9.09
C ARG A 99 12.51 -12.16 -7.62
N VAL A 100 12.94 -11.25 -6.78
CA VAL A 100 12.63 -11.24 -5.35
C VAL A 100 11.50 -10.25 -5.12
N ILE A 101 10.38 -10.74 -4.60
CA ILE A 101 9.24 -9.90 -4.23
C ILE A 101 9.02 -9.94 -2.72
N ARG A 102 8.33 -8.96 -2.20
CA ARG A 102 7.85 -8.96 -0.83
C ARG A 102 6.33 -8.96 -0.82
N LEU A 103 5.73 -9.90 -0.10
CA LEU A 103 4.28 -9.98 0.03
C LEU A 103 3.81 -9.03 1.14
N VAL A 104 2.90 -8.12 0.82
CA VAL A 104 2.47 -7.05 1.73
C VAL A 104 0.95 -6.92 1.76
N THR A 105 0.43 -6.09 2.68
CA THR A 105 -0.98 -5.70 2.66
C THR A 105 -1.26 -4.75 1.49
N THR A 106 -2.53 -4.63 1.10
CA THR A 106 -2.93 -3.73 -0.01
C THR A 106 -2.49 -2.28 0.24
N LEU A 107 -2.52 -1.84 1.49
CA LEU A 107 -2.08 -0.48 1.85
C LEU A 107 -0.59 -0.21 1.58
N ARG A 108 0.24 -1.25 1.56
CA ARG A 108 1.69 -1.17 1.37
C ARG A 108 2.15 -1.59 -0.02
N ASN A 109 1.20 -1.86 -0.92
CA ASN A 109 1.51 -2.29 -2.29
C ASN A 109 2.30 -1.21 -3.03
N ASP A 110 3.46 -1.59 -3.54
CA ASP A 110 4.33 -0.76 -4.38
C ASP A 110 5.07 -1.65 -5.37
N VAL A 111 4.52 -1.76 -6.56
CA VAL A 111 5.05 -2.63 -7.63
C VAL A 111 6.45 -2.21 -8.06
N LEU A 112 6.77 -0.91 -7.98
CA LEU A 112 8.10 -0.39 -8.35
C LEU A 112 9.19 -0.83 -7.36
N SER A 113 8.80 -1.13 -6.12
CA SER A 113 9.69 -1.64 -5.07
C SER A 113 9.53 -3.16 -4.86
N ASP A 114 8.92 -3.87 -5.82
CA ASP A 114 8.61 -5.32 -5.73
C ASP A 114 7.78 -5.72 -4.49
N CYS A 115 7.02 -4.78 -3.94
CA CYS A 115 6.06 -5.01 -2.86
C CYS A 115 4.68 -5.29 -3.45
N ILE A 116 4.24 -6.54 -3.37
CA ILE A 116 3.03 -7.03 -4.01
C ILE A 116 1.96 -7.33 -2.96
N SER A 117 0.75 -6.81 -3.17
CA SER A 117 -0.38 -7.07 -2.29
C SER A 117 -0.76 -8.55 -2.23
N LYS A 118 -0.99 -9.06 -1.01
CA LYS A 118 -1.54 -10.40 -0.79
C LYS A 118 -2.91 -10.61 -1.47
N ASP A 119 -3.66 -9.55 -1.71
CA ASP A 119 -4.99 -9.58 -2.31
C ASP A 119 -4.96 -9.47 -3.84
N SER A 120 -3.78 -9.21 -4.43
CA SER A 120 -3.59 -9.27 -5.88
C SER A 120 -3.71 -10.71 -6.39
N PRO A 121 -3.99 -10.92 -7.70
CA PRO A 121 -3.97 -12.26 -8.28
C PRO A 121 -2.67 -13.02 -8.01
N PHE A 122 -1.53 -12.35 -8.11
CA PHE A 122 -0.22 -12.91 -7.79
C PHE A 122 -0.09 -13.25 -6.31
N GLY A 123 -0.43 -12.32 -5.42
CA GLY A 123 -0.34 -12.52 -3.96
C GLY A 123 -1.19 -13.69 -3.49
N ARG A 124 -2.43 -13.80 -3.98
CA ARG A 124 -3.31 -14.93 -3.67
C ARG A 124 -2.78 -16.27 -4.14
N ALA A 125 -2.11 -16.32 -5.29
CA ALA A 125 -1.54 -17.54 -5.83
C ALA A 125 -0.33 -18.03 -5.01
N VAL A 126 0.51 -17.13 -4.52
CA VAL A 126 1.77 -17.48 -3.82
C VAL A 126 1.61 -17.60 -2.30
N LEU A 127 0.60 -16.97 -1.70
CA LEU A 127 0.35 -17.05 -0.26
C LEU A 127 0.12 -18.51 0.18
N GLY A 128 0.90 -18.97 1.16
CA GLY A 128 0.82 -20.34 1.67
C GLY A 128 1.56 -21.38 0.84
N ALA A 129 2.15 -21.00 -0.30
CA ALA A 129 2.98 -21.91 -1.10
C ALA A 129 4.33 -22.19 -0.41
N LYS A 130 4.95 -23.32 -0.74
CA LYS A 130 6.23 -23.76 -0.21
C LYS A 130 7.31 -23.70 -1.25
N VAL A 131 8.56 -23.69 -0.82
CA VAL A 131 9.73 -23.79 -1.72
C VAL A 131 9.60 -25.03 -2.59
N GLY A 132 9.80 -24.85 -3.89
CA GLY A 132 9.64 -25.89 -4.91
C GLY A 132 8.26 -25.99 -5.54
N ASP A 133 7.25 -25.34 -4.94
CA ASP A 133 5.90 -25.30 -5.52
C ASP A 133 5.87 -24.45 -6.78
N THR A 134 5.15 -24.93 -7.79
CA THR A 134 4.75 -24.14 -8.95
C THR A 134 3.27 -23.87 -8.87
N VAL A 135 2.91 -22.61 -8.82
CA VAL A 135 1.52 -22.13 -8.72
C VAL A 135 1.14 -21.36 -9.99
N ARG A 136 -0.15 -21.33 -10.30
CA ARG A 136 -0.66 -20.53 -11.41
C ARG A 136 -1.28 -19.24 -10.91
N VAL A 137 -0.83 -18.14 -11.50
CA VAL A 137 -1.39 -16.81 -11.26
C VAL A 137 -2.50 -16.57 -12.28
N GLU A 138 -3.75 -16.51 -11.83
CA GLU A 138 -4.89 -16.17 -12.66
C GLU A 138 -5.14 -14.66 -12.64
N VAL A 139 -4.85 -13.98 -13.74
CA VAL A 139 -5.04 -12.53 -13.87
C VAL A 139 -6.47 -12.21 -14.27
N ARG A 140 -7.02 -12.98 -15.19
CA ARG A 140 -8.41 -12.89 -15.70
C ARG A 140 -8.82 -14.24 -16.30
N GLU A 141 -10.10 -14.39 -16.56
CA GLU A 141 -10.61 -15.58 -17.22
C GLU A 141 -9.86 -15.84 -18.54
N GLY A 142 -9.33 -17.04 -18.69
CA GLY A 142 -8.56 -17.46 -19.85
C GLY A 142 -7.11 -16.99 -19.92
N TYR A 143 -6.63 -16.24 -18.92
CA TYR A 143 -5.22 -15.81 -18.84
C TYR A 143 -4.60 -16.11 -17.49
N SER A 144 -3.68 -17.06 -17.49
CA SER A 144 -2.89 -17.43 -16.31
C SER A 144 -1.47 -17.78 -16.71
N TYR A 145 -0.53 -17.62 -15.79
CA TYR A 145 0.87 -17.98 -15.98
C TYR A 145 1.43 -18.71 -14.75
N PRO A 146 2.39 -19.64 -14.93
CA PRO A 146 3.01 -20.35 -13.83
C PRO A 146 4.13 -19.51 -13.19
N VAL A 147 4.32 -19.69 -11.89
CA VAL A 147 5.49 -19.19 -11.14
C VAL A 147 5.95 -20.25 -10.16
N THR A 148 7.26 -20.34 -9.94
CA THR A 148 7.86 -21.31 -9.03
C THR A 148 8.51 -20.60 -7.85
N ILE A 149 8.21 -21.07 -6.65
CA ILE A 149 8.79 -20.58 -5.40
C ILE A 149 10.18 -21.19 -5.23
N GLN A 150 11.23 -20.39 -5.34
CA GLN A 150 12.61 -20.85 -5.20
C GLN A 150 13.16 -20.70 -3.79
N LYS A 151 12.81 -19.61 -3.09
CA LYS A 151 13.29 -19.30 -1.76
C LYS A 151 12.28 -18.47 -1.00
N ILE A 152 12.17 -18.72 0.29
CA ILE A 152 11.36 -17.92 1.22
C ILE A 152 12.29 -17.41 2.32
N GLU A 153 12.38 -16.10 2.48
CA GLU A 153 13.05 -15.45 3.59
C GLU A 153 12.00 -14.79 4.47
N LYS A 154 11.88 -15.24 5.71
CA LYS A 154 10.87 -14.75 6.64
C LYS A 154 11.13 -13.29 6.98
N GLY A 155 10.10 -12.48 6.88
CA GLY A 155 10.11 -11.05 7.18
C GLY A 155 9.08 -10.68 8.23
N GLN A 156 9.22 -9.46 8.73
CA GLN A 156 8.30 -8.87 9.69
C GLN A 156 7.85 -7.50 9.20
N ASP A 157 6.72 -7.02 9.72
CA ASP A 157 6.31 -5.64 9.52
C ASP A 157 7.30 -4.72 10.25
N ASP A 158 8.02 -3.94 9.48
CA ASP A 158 9.01 -2.98 9.96
C ASP A 158 8.75 -1.58 9.39
N ASP A 159 9.49 -0.59 9.88
CA ASP A 159 9.35 0.81 9.47
C ASP A 159 9.84 1.09 8.04
N SER A 160 10.48 0.11 7.38
CA SER A 160 10.98 0.25 6.00
C SER A 160 9.87 0.28 4.95
N LEU A 161 8.65 -0.15 5.31
CA LEU A 161 7.50 -0.22 4.41
C LEU A 161 6.53 0.94 4.64
N PRO A 162 6.61 2.01 3.86
CA PRO A 162 5.64 3.09 3.94
C PRO A 162 4.27 2.66 3.40
N ILE A 163 3.23 3.33 3.86
CA ILE A 163 1.91 3.19 3.25
C ILE A 163 1.85 3.89 1.90
N ALA A 164 1.09 3.34 0.96
CA ALA A 164 0.95 3.87 -0.38
C ALA A 164 0.47 5.32 -0.36
N LYS A 165 1.12 6.16 -1.15
CA LYS A 165 0.72 7.56 -1.40
C LYS A 165 -0.09 7.62 -2.67
N TYR A 166 -1.13 8.42 -2.64
CA TYR A 166 -1.93 8.77 -3.83
C TYR A 166 -1.59 10.18 -4.29
#